data_0b8390314a3bca27fc21844b7d3f1643
#
_entry.id   0b8390314a3bca27fc21844b7d3f1643
#
_cell.length_a   1.000
_cell.length_b   1.000
_cell.length_c   1.000
_cell.angle_alpha   90.00
_cell.angle_beta   90.00
_cell.angle_gamma   90.00
#
_symmetry.space_group_name_H-M   'P 1'
#
loop_
_entity.id
_entity.type
_entity.pdbx_description
1 polymer ?
#
loop_
_entity_poly.entity_id
_entity_poly.type
_entity_poly.pdbx_seq_one_letter_code
_entity_poly.pdbx_strand_id
1 'polypeptide(L)'
;KETEIESLENYFDVSYNEKQILAIKNAYEKNFSIITGGPGTGKTTIIKAIVELYRRLHKYSYDELTSKLILLAPTGRAAKRMSESCLLPAYTIHRFLKWNKESNKFLVNESNKSSAEFVIIDEVSMIDVNLLDNLFKGLSKNIKIVMIGDYNQLESVGPGKVLKDLIDSV
;
A
#
# COMPACT_ATOMS: atom_id res chain seq x y z
N LYS A 1 -12.05 -7.56 -17.74
CA LYS A 1 -11.87 -7.19 -16.33
C LYS A 1 -12.62 -8.12 -15.37
N GLU A 2 -13.87 -8.48 -15.67
CA GLU A 2 -14.62 -9.45 -14.86
C GLU A 2 -13.98 -10.82 -14.91
N THR A 3 -13.48 -11.21 -16.07
CA THR A 3 -12.77 -12.48 -16.25
C THR A 3 -11.51 -12.57 -15.40
N GLU A 4 -10.81 -11.45 -15.20
CA GLU A 4 -9.63 -11.38 -14.34
C GLU A 4 -9.99 -11.54 -12.86
N ILE A 5 -11.08 -10.91 -12.42
CA ILE A 5 -11.60 -11.05 -11.04
C ILE A 5 -11.99 -12.52 -10.79
N GLU A 6 -12.71 -13.14 -11.71
CA GLU A 6 -13.09 -14.56 -11.61
C GLU A 6 -11.88 -15.46 -11.53
N SER A 7 -10.84 -15.18 -12.32
CA SER A 7 -9.59 -15.91 -12.29
C SER A 7 -8.88 -15.80 -10.94
N LEU A 8 -8.92 -14.62 -10.32
CA LEU A 8 -8.38 -14.41 -8.97
C LEU A 8 -9.18 -15.16 -7.91
N GLU A 9 -10.50 -15.16 -8.02
CA GLU A 9 -11.37 -15.91 -7.11
C GLU A 9 -11.05 -17.41 -7.16
N ASN A 10 -10.87 -17.95 -8.35
CA ASN A 10 -10.49 -19.35 -8.52
C ASN A 10 -9.09 -19.64 -7.99
N TYR A 11 -8.15 -18.76 -8.24
CA TYR A 11 -6.76 -18.93 -7.79
C TYR A 11 -6.64 -18.95 -6.26
N PHE A 12 -7.36 -18.05 -5.59
CA PHE A 12 -7.32 -17.95 -4.12
C PHE A 12 -8.41 -18.75 -3.42
N ASP A 13 -9.30 -19.40 -4.17
CA ASP A 13 -10.46 -20.12 -3.63
C ASP A 13 -11.30 -19.24 -2.70
N VAL A 14 -11.69 -18.07 -3.22
CA VAL A 14 -12.49 -17.08 -2.50
C VAL A 14 -13.57 -16.51 -3.42
N SER A 15 -14.55 -15.85 -2.81
CA SER A 15 -15.56 -15.08 -3.54
C SER A 15 -15.54 -13.65 -3.01
N TYR A 16 -15.33 -12.69 -3.92
CA TYR A 16 -15.28 -11.27 -3.55
C TYR A 16 -16.67 -10.67 -3.54
N ASN A 17 -16.98 -9.88 -2.50
CA ASN A 17 -18.21 -9.08 -2.49
C ASN A 17 -18.03 -7.81 -3.35
N GLU A 18 -19.11 -7.05 -3.53
CA GLU A 18 -19.10 -5.85 -4.37
C GLU A 18 -18.10 -4.80 -3.91
N LYS A 19 -17.95 -4.59 -2.60
CA LYS A 19 -17.00 -3.64 -2.03
C LYS A 19 -15.56 -4.06 -2.29
N GLN A 20 -15.28 -5.35 -2.16
CA GLN A 20 -13.95 -5.90 -2.43
C GLN A 20 -13.59 -5.76 -3.92
N ILE A 21 -14.52 -6.09 -4.80
CA ILE A 21 -14.34 -5.93 -6.25
C ILE A 21 -14.06 -4.47 -6.60
N LEU A 22 -14.82 -3.54 -6.02
CA LEU A 22 -14.63 -2.11 -6.25
C LEU A 22 -13.25 -1.65 -5.77
N ALA A 23 -12.81 -2.11 -4.59
CA ALA A 23 -11.50 -1.78 -4.05
C ALA A 23 -10.37 -2.29 -4.97
N ILE A 24 -10.48 -3.50 -5.47
CA ILE A 24 -9.51 -4.08 -6.40
C ILE A 24 -9.47 -3.28 -7.71
N LYS A 25 -10.63 -2.97 -8.28
CA LYS A 25 -10.73 -2.17 -9.50
C LYS A 25 -10.14 -0.77 -9.33
N ASN A 26 -10.44 -0.10 -8.22
CA ASN A 26 -9.90 1.23 -7.93
C ASN A 26 -8.38 1.20 -7.78
N ALA A 27 -7.85 0.20 -7.10
CA ALA A 27 -6.40 0.05 -6.95
C ALA A 27 -5.71 -0.14 -8.30
N TYR A 28 -6.38 -0.80 -9.23
CA TYR A 28 -5.86 -1.03 -10.58
C TYR A 28 -6.01 0.21 -11.49
N GLU A 29 -7.17 0.86 -11.45
CA GLU A 29 -7.50 1.94 -12.40
C GLU A 29 -6.96 3.31 -11.98
N LYS A 30 -6.78 3.54 -10.68
CA LYS A 30 -6.38 4.84 -10.14
C LYS A 30 -4.93 4.82 -9.65
N ASN A 31 -4.27 5.96 -9.75
CA ASN A 31 -2.92 6.12 -9.20
C ASN A 31 -2.93 6.29 -7.68
N PHE A 32 -4.06 6.72 -7.13
CA PHE A 32 -4.24 6.85 -5.68
C PHE A 32 -5.62 6.33 -5.31
N SER A 33 -5.68 5.46 -4.30
CA SER A 33 -6.94 4.93 -3.78
C SER A 33 -6.83 4.65 -2.29
N ILE A 34 -7.98 4.66 -1.62
CA ILE A 34 -8.10 4.39 -0.19
C ILE A 34 -9.06 3.22 0.00
N ILE A 35 -8.63 2.26 0.80
CA ILE A 35 -9.47 1.16 1.24
C ILE A 35 -9.80 1.41 2.70
N THR A 36 -11.09 1.59 3.00
CA THR A 36 -11.54 1.78 4.37
C THR A 36 -12.00 0.47 4.96
N GLY A 37 -11.76 0.31 6.24
CA GLY A 37 -12.23 -0.85 6.97
C GLY A 37 -11.38 -1.15 8.19
N GLY A 38 -12.02 -1.67 9.22
CA GLY A 38 -11.38 -2.14 10.43
C GLY A 38 -11.01 -3.62 10.39
N PRO A 39 -10.63 -4.20 11.52
CA PRO A 39 -10.36 -5.63 11.63
C PRO A 39 -11.57 -6.46 11.17
N GLY A 40 -11.32 -7.54 10.45
CA GLY A 40 -12.37 -8.44 9.99
C GLY A 40 -13.11 -8.03 8.72
N THR A 41 -12.62 -7.02 7.99
CA THR A 41 -13.24 -6.53 6.75
C THR A 41 -12.70 -7.16 5.47
N GLY A 42 -11.85 -8.17 5.58
CA GLY A 42 -11.26 -8.84 4.41
C GLY A 42 -10.16 -8.05 3.73
N LYS A 43 -9.47 -7.18 4.45
CA LYS A 43 -8.35 -6.37 3.91
C LYS A 43 -7.25 -7.24 3.31
N THR A 44 -6.85 -8.29 4.00
CA THR A 44 -5.82 -9.22 3.53
C THR A 44 -6.23 -9.86 2.20
N THR A 45 -7.48 -10.24 2.06
CA THR A 45 -8.04 -10.82 0.85
C THR A 45 -7.93 -9.83 -0.33
N ILE A 46 -8.25 -8.56 -0.07
CA ILE A 46 -8.13 -7.49 -1.08
C ILE A 46 -6.66 -7.26 -1.47
N ILE A 47 -5.76 -7.17 -0.49
CA ILE A 47 -4.33 -6.94 -0.74
C ILE A 47 -3.75 -8.06 -1.61
N LYS A 48 -4.04 -9.30 -1.27
CA LYS A 48 -3.58 -10.45 -2.06
C LYS A 48 -4.05 -10.39 -3.51
N ALA A 49 -5.31 -10.01 -3.71
CA ALA A 49 -5.87 -9.87 -5.04
C ALA A 49 -5.18 -8.77 -5.84
N ILE A 50 -4.94 -7.61 -5.22
CA ILE A 50 -4.26 -6.48 -5.85
C ILE A 50 -2.83 -6.87 -6.24
N VAL A 51 -2.10 -7.51 -5.34
CA VAL A 51 -0.72 -7.94 -5.55
C VAL A 51 -0.64 -8.91 -6.73
N GLU A 52 -1.46 -9.94 -6.74
CA GLU A 52 -1.44 -10.95 -7.81
C GLU A 52 -1.89 -10.37 -9.15
N LEU A 53 -2.91 -9.52 -9.14
CA LEU A 53 -3.38 -8.86 -10.36
C LEU A 53 -2.28 -7.99 -10.98
N TYR A 54 -1.60 -7.19 -10.16
CA TYR A 54 -0.49 -6.35 -10.60
C TYR A 54 0.64 -7.19 -11.20
N ARG A 55 1.00 -8.26 -10.53
CA ARG A 55 2.02 -9.19 -11.03
C ARG A 55 1.67 -9.74 -12.41
N ARG A 56 0.44 -10.23 -12.58
CA ARG A 56 -0.02 -10.83 -13.85
C ARG A 56 -0.05 -9.81 -14.99
N LEU A 57 -0.54 -8.62 -14.72
CA LEU A 57 -0.67 -7.57 -15.74
C LEU A 57 0.67 -7.07 -16.25
N HIS A 58 1.67 -7.02 -15.38
CA HIS A 58 3.03 -6.59 -15.73
C HIS A 58 3.94 -7.75 -16.10
N LYS A 59 3.44 -8.98 -16.00
CA LYS A 59 4.22 -10.21 -16.29
C LYS A 59 5.50 -10.31 -15.47
N TYR A 60 5.43 -9.87 -14.22
CA TYR A 60 6.56 -9.98 -13.29
C TYR A 60 6.63 -11.37 -12.67
N SER A 61 7.85 -11.86 -12.44
CA SER A 61 8.09 -12.97 -11.53
C SER A 61 7.85 -12.50 -10.10
N TYR A 62 7.73 -13.43 -9.15
CA TYR A 62 7.61 -13.06 -7.74
C TYR A 62 8.83 -12.30 -7.24
N ASP A 63 10.03 -12.66 -7.68
CA ASP A 63 11.26 -11.97 -7.32
C ASP A 63 11.29 -10.54 -7.85
N GLU A 64 10.91 -10.33 -9.10
CA GLU A 64 10.81 -9.00 -9.69
C GLU A 64 9.77 -8.14 -8.94
N LEU A 65 8.64 -8.75 -8.58
CA LEU A 65 7.56 -8.06 -7.88
C LEU A 65 8.02 -7.47 -6.53
N THR A 66 8.92 -8.14 -5.82
CA THR A 66 9.41 -7.67 -4.51
C THR A 66 10.10 -6.30 -4.56
N SER A 67 10.65 -5.93 -5.71
CA SER A 67 11.26 -4.60 -5.90
C SER A 67 10.30 -3.59 -6.53
N LYS A 68 9.20 -4.04 -7.12
CA LYS A 68 8.25 -3.18 -7.83
C LYS A 68 7.06 -2.78 -6.96
N LEU A 69 6.54 -3.72 -6.19
CA LEU A 69 5.41 -3.50 -5.30
C LEU A 69 5.85 -3.67 -3.84
N ILE A 70 5.68 -2.61 -3.06
CA ILE A 70 6.16 -2.55 -1.67
C ILE A 70 4.96 -2.48 -0.72
N LEU A 71 4.97 -3.36 0.29
CA LEU A 71 3.99 -3.32 1.38
C LEU A 71 4.60 -2.59 2.56
N LEU A 72 3.89 -1.62 3.11
CA LEU A 72 4.34 -0.81 4.24
C LEU A 72 3.34 -0.86 5.40
N ALA A 73 3.86 -0.82 6.60
CA ALA A 73 3.07 -0.79 7.84
C ALA A 73 3.74 0.15 8.86
N PRO A 74 2.98 0.67 9.85
CA PRO A 74 3.54 1.65 10.79
C PRO A 74 4.51 1.07 11.81
N THR A 75 4.41 -0.23 12.13
CA THR A 75 5.25 -0.88 13.14
C THR A 75 5.85 -2.17 12.60
N GLY A 76 6.96 -2.61 13.22
CA GLY A 76 7.59 -3.88 12.86
C GLY A 76 6.67 -5.07 13.04
N ARG A 77 5.83 -5.06 14.09
CA ARG A 77 4.86 -6.12 14.34
C ARG A 77 3.78 -6.17 13.26
N ALA A 78 3.25 -5.01 12.86
CA ALA A 78 2.27 -4.92 11.79
C ALA A 78 2.89 -5.33 10.43
N ALA A 79 4.11 -4.92 10.15
CA ALA A 79 4.84 -5.32 8.95
C ALA A 79 5.04 -6.84 8.88
N LYS A 80 5.40 -7.45 10.01
CA LYS A 80 5.57 -8.90 10.08
C LYS A 80 4.26 -9.63 9.79
N ARG A 81 3.16 -9.20 10.40
CA ARG A 81 1.83 -9.78 10.16
C ARG A 81 1.43 -9.65 8.69
N MET A 82 1.68 -8.49 8.10
CA MET A 82 1.38 -8.22 6.71
C MET A 82 2.20 -9.12 5.77
N SER A 83 3.50 -9.29 6.04
CA SER A 83 4.36 -10.21 5.28
C SER A 83 3.84 -11.64 5.30
N GLU A 84 3.46 -12.12 6.48
CA GLU A 84 2.97 -13.49 6.66
C GLU A 84 1.62 -13.69 5.96
N SER A 85 0.73 -12.71 6.05
CA SER A 85 -0.62 -12.78 5.50
C SER A 85 -0.67 -12.61 3.98
N CYS A 86 0.17 -11.76 3.43
CA CYS A 86 0.12 -11.40 2.01
C CYS A 86 1.17 -12.11 1.16
N LEU A 87 2.01 -12.93 1.77
CA LEU A 87 3.05 -13.72 1.09
C LEU A 87 4.03 -12.87 0.26
N LEU A 88 4.22 -11.62 0.67
CA LEU A 88 5.13 -10.67 0.05
C LEU A 88 5.81 -9.88 1.16
N PRO A 89 7.11 -9.55 1.04
CA PRO A 89 7.80 -8.78 2.07
C PRO A 89 7.11 -7.46 2.37
N ALA A 90 6.95 -7.15 3.66
CA ALA A 90 6.44 -5.87 4.12
C ALA A 90 7.45 -5.23 5.06
N TYR A 91 7.49 -3.91 5.07
CA TYR A 91 8.47 -3.13 5.83
C TYR A 91 7.79 -2.02 6.61
N THR A 92 8.45 -1.54 7.65
CA THR A 92 8.11 -0.24 8.22
C THR A 92 8.57 0.85 7.26
N ILE A 93 7.97 2.02 7.37
CA ILE A 93 8.36 3.17 6.53
C ILE A 93 9.82 3.56 6.83
N HIS A 94 10.24 3.54 8.10
CA HIS A 94 11.62 3.82 8.49
C HIS A 94 12.60 2.88 7.78
N ARG A 95 12.29 1.60 7.75
CA ARG A 95 13.15 0.61 7.09
C ARG A 95 13.16 0.79 5.58
N PHE A 96 12.02 1.06 4.98
CA PHE A 96 11.91 1.29 3.54
C PHE A 96 12.70 2.52 3.11
N LEU A 97 12.61 3.61 3.88
CA LEU A 97 13.34 4.84 3.63
C LEU A 97 14.80 4.79 4.08
N LYS A 98 15.23 3.69 4.68
CA LYS A 98 16.59 3.46 5.15
C LYS A 98 17.05 4.55 6.11
N TRP A 99 16.36 4.64 7.26
CA TRP A 99 16.71 5.57 8.33
C TRP A 99 18.14 5.29 8.79
N ASN A 100 18.98 6.32 8.78
CA ASN A 100 20.35 6.26 9.27
C ASN A 100 20.48 7.03 10.57
N LYS A 101 20.79 6.31 11.66
CA LYS A 101 20.89 6.89 13.00
C LYS A 101 22.09 7.84 13.15
N GLU A 102 23.17 7.57 12.46
CA GLU A 102 24.39 8.37 12.56
C GLU A 102 24.20 9.76 11.95
N SER A 103 23.62 9.81 10.76
CA SER A 103 23.36 11.08 10.07
C SER A 103 22.03 11.70 10.45
N ASN A 104 21.15 10.96 11.16
CA ASN A 104 19.79 11.35 11.51
C ASN A 104 18.97 11.73 10.28
N LYS A 105 19.13 10.98 9.19
CA LYS A 105 18.48 11.23 7.90
C LYS A 105 17.99 9.92 7.25
N PHE A 106 17.05 10.07 6.33
CA PHE A 106 16.62 8.98 5.45
C PHE A 106 17.50 8.94 4.21
N LEU A 107 18.02 7.74 3.87
CA LEU A 107 18.82 7.55 2.65
C LEU A 107 17.96 7.57 1.39
N VAL A 108 16.69 7.13 1.49
CA VAL A 108 15.71 7.29 0.43
C VAL A 108 14.97 8.61 0.69
N ASN A 109 15.04 9.53 -0.25
CA ASN A 109 14.52 10.89 -0.08
C ASN A 109 14.28 11.55 -1.44
N GLU A 110 13.98 12.83 -1.46
CA GLU A 110 13.68 13.59 -2.67
C GLU A 110 14.80 13.56 -3.70
N SER A 111 16.07 13.52 -3.24
CA SER A 111 17.25 13.48 -4.11
C SER A 111 17.68 12.05 -4.46
N ASN A 112 17.13 11.05 -3.81
CA ASN A 112 17.45 9.64 -4.02
C ASN A 112 16.19 8.81 -3.85
N LYS A 113 15.33 8.86 -4.86
CA LYS A 113 14.01 8.22 -4.81
C LYS A 113 14.08 6.72 -4.98
N SER A 114 13.09 6.03 -4.38
CA SER A 114 12.89 4.60 -4.59
C SER A 114 12.48 4.31 -6.03
N SER A 115 12.85 3.13 -6.52
CA SER A 115 12.43 2.62 -7.82
C SER A 115 11.09 1.88 -7.77
N ALA A 116 10.44 1.81 -6.60
CA ALA A 116 9.14 1.17 -6.47
C ALA A 116 8.10 1.79 -7.40
N GLU A 117 7.23 0.95 -7.96
CA GLU A 117 6.16 1.38 -8.86
C GLU A 117 4.80 1.44 -8.18
N PHE A 118 4.64 0.67 -7.11
CA PHE A 118 3.37 0.51 -6.40
C PHE A 118 3.66 0.37 -4.90
N VAL A 119 2.97 1.14 -4.09
CA VAL A 119 3.10 1.08 -2.62
C VAL A 119 1.72 0.88 -2.01
N ILE A 120 1.60 -0.12 -1.14
CA ILE A 120 0.39 -0.37 -0.34
C ILE A 120 0.75 -0.10 1.11
N ILE A 121 0.06 0.84 1.74
CA ILE A 121 0.33 1.29 3.11
C ILE A 121 -0.85 0.89 4.00
N ASP A 122 -0.61 0.00 4.98
CA ASP A 122 -1.64 -0.41 5.93
C ASP A 122 -1.61 0.45 7.18
N GLU A 123 -2.74 0.50 7.87
CA GLU A 123 -2.91 1.22 9.14
C GLU A 123 -2.42 2.68 9.08
N VAL A 124 -2.80 3.39 8.03
CA VAL A 124 -2.33 4.75 7.76
C VAL A 124 -2.65 5.72 8.90
N SER A 125 -3.75 5.52 9.63
CA SER A 125 -4.14 6.37 10.77
C SER A 125 -3.10 6.38 11.90
N MET A 126 -2.23 5.37 11.96
CA MET A 126 -1.17 5.28 12.98
C MET A 126 0.15 5.92 12.54
N ILE A 127 0.21 6.46 11.33
CA ILE A 127 1.45 7.00 10.78
C ILE A 127 1.55 8.49 11.08
N ASP A 128 2.70 8.92 11.60
CA ASP A 128 3.01 10.33 11.83
C ASP A 128 3.02 11.11 10.52
N VAL A 129 2.49 12.34 10.54
CA VAL A 129 2.41 13.22 9.37
C VAL A 129 3.77 13.48 8.73
N ASN A 130 4.77 13.74 9.56
CA ASN A 130 6.13 14.02 9.07
C ASN A 130 6.74 12.80 8.40
N LEU A 131 6.49 11.62 8.96
CA LEU A 131 6.96 10.36 8.37
C LEU A 131 6.29 10.11 7.02
N LEU A 132 4.99 10.35 6.93
CA LEU A 132 4.24 10.20 5.69
C LEU A 132 4.74 11.18 4.62
N ASP A 133 5.02 12.42 5.00
CA ASP A 133 5.60 13.43 4.10
C ASP A 133 6.96 12.97 3.56
N ASN A 134 7.82 12.44 4.44
CA ASN A 134 9.12 11.90 4.03
C ASN A 134 8.97 10.70 3.09
N LEU A 135 7.95 9.87 3.32
CA LEU A 135 7.65 8.77 2.41
C LEU A 135 7.32 9.28 1.01
N PHE A 136 6.42 10.24 0.90
CA PHE A 136 6.05 10.80 -0.41
C PHE A 136 7.21 11.45 -1.13
N LYS A 137 8.10 12.11 -0.41
CA LYS A 137 9.33 12.67 -0.99
C LYS A 137 10.25 11.61 -1.55
N GLY A 138 10.29 10.42 -0.94
CA GLY A 138 11.10 9.30 -1.40
C GLY A 138 10.49 8.46 -2.51
N LEU A 139 9.25 8.73 -2.90
CA LEU A 139 8.56 7.98 -3.95
C LEU A 139 8.63 8.70 -5.29
N SER A 140 8.57 7.95 -6.39
CA SER A 140 8.55 8.53 -7.72
C SER A 140 7.20 9.23 -7.98
N LYS A 141 7.17 10.22 -8.88
CA LYS A 141 5.96 11.02 -9.17
C LYS A 141 4.80 10.20 -9.73
N ASN A 142 5.10 9.17 -10.50
CA ASN A 142 4.09 8.36 -11.19
C ASN A 142 3.79 7.06 -10.45
N ILE A 143 4.10 7.02 -9.16
CA ILE A 143 3.86 5.83 -8.36
C ILE A 143 2.37 5.61 -8.12
N LYS A 144 1.99 4.35 -8.03
CA LYS A 144 0.64 3.95 -7.63
C LYS A 144 0.63 3.75 -6.12
N ILE A 145 -0.37 4.33 -5.43
CA ILE A 145 -0.48 4.26 -3.97
C ILE A 145 -1.86 3.77 -3.58
N VAL A 146 -1.89 2.76 -2.71
CA VAL A 146 -3.11 2.31 -2.02
C VAL A 146 -2.89 2.50 -0.53
N MET A 147 -3.79 3.22 0.13
CA MET A 147 -3.77 3.41 1.56
C MET A 147 -4.92 2.66 2.20
N ILE A 148 -4.66 2.00 3.30
CA ILE A 148 -5.66 1.23 4.03
C ILE A 148 -5.77 1.80 5.44
N GLY A 149 -6.98 2.12 5.86
CA GLY A 149 -7.20 2.65 7.20
C GLY A 149 -8.67 2.96 7.47
N ASP A 150 -8.95 3.33 8.72
CA ASP A 150 -10.29 3.76 9.09
C ASP A 150 -10.46 5.24 8.73
N TYR A 151 -11.33 5.51 7.75
CA TYR A 151 -11.58 6.86 7.25
C TYR A 151 -12.02 7.83 8.36
N ASN A 152 -12.83 7.35 9.30
CA ASN A 152 -13.32 8.19 10.40
C ASN A 152 -12.18 8.62 11.34
N GLN A 153 -11.17 7.77 11.53
CA GLN A 153 -9.98 8.12 12.30
C GLN A 153 -9.05 9.05 11.53
N LEU A 154 -9.02 8.94 10.20
CA LEU A 154 -8.16 9.75 9.35
C LEU A 154 -8.59 11.22 9.29
N GLU A 155 -9.87 11.52 9.45
CA GLU A 155 -10.37 12.90 9.45
C GLU A 155 -10.01 13.69 10.72
N SER A 156 -9.79 13.00 11.82
CA SER A 156 -9.61 13.63 13.14
C SER A 156 -8.16 13.75 13.62
N VAL A 157 -7.20 13.15 12.89
CA VAL A 157 -5.79 13.12 13.27
C VAL A 157 -4.93 13.71 12.15
N GLY A 158 -3.71 14.15 12.47
CA GLY A 158 -2.79 14.78 11.55
C GLY A 158 -2.63 14.11 10.18
N PRO A 159 -2.45 12.77 10.09
CA PRO A 159 -2.38 12.10 8.79
C PRO A 159 -3.64 12.27 7.93
N GLY A 160 -4.80 12.40 8.55
CA GLY A 160 -6.06 12.58 7.85
C GLY A 160 -6.11 13.88 7.02
N LYS A 161 -5.48 14.94 7.51
CA LYS A 161 -5.42 16.20 6.80
C LYS A 161 -4.55 16.09 5.54
N VAL A 162 -3.41 15.42 5.63
CA VAL A 162 -2.52 15.18 4.49
C VAL A 162 -3.22 14.33 3.44
N LEU A 163 -3.93 13.29 3.87
CA LEU A 163 -4.72 12.43 3.00
C LEU A 163 -5.83 13.19 2.30
N LYS A 164 -6.56 14.02 3.04
CA LYS A 164 -7.62 14.84 2.48
C LYS A 164 -7.07 15.79 1.42
N ASP A 165 -5.96 16.46 1.71
CA ASP A 165 -5.29 17.36 0.77
C ASP A 165 -4.84 16.59 -0.48
N LEU A 166 -4.33 15.38 -0.35
CA LEU A 166 -3.94 14.53 -1.46
C LEU A 166 -5.14 14.10 -2.31
N ILE A 167 -6.25 13.71 -1.67
CA ILE A 167 -7.48 13.35 -2.37
C ILE A 167 -8.04 14.54 -3.12
N ASP A 168 -8.05 15.72 -2.51
CA ASP A 168 -8.57 16.95 -3.10
C ASP A 168 -7.69 17.46 -4.23
N SER A 169 -6.42 17.07 -4.30
CA SER A 169 -5.47 17.46 -5.35
C SER A 169 -5.47 16.52 -6.56
N VAL A 170 -6.16 15.41 -6.49
CA VAL A 170 -6.30 14.40 -7.55
C VAL A 170 -7.67 14.51 -8.18
#